data_5a53654abf3507b0845fcd75b4ea6351
#
_entry.id   5a53654abf3507b0845fcd75b4ea6351
#
_cell.length_a   1.000
_cell.length_b   1.000
_cell.length_c   1.000
_cell.angle_alpha   90.00
_cell.angle_beta   90.00
_cell.angle_gamma   90.00
#
_symmetry.space_group_name_H-M   'P 1'
#
loop_
_entity.id
_entity.type
_entity.pdbx_description
1 polymer ?
#
loop_
_entity_poly.entity_id
_entity_poly.type
_entity_poly.pdbx_seq_one_letter_code
_entity_poly.pdbx_strand_id
1 'polypeptide(L)'
;DIVCYRRWGHNETDEPTFTQPVMYDAVKNHPTTVTLYEQRLLQEGIPAEEVEAIKKKSRDHFEEAYQRFQGGGVEVQFETLKGKWTGFTRINPSEPVTAVAEDELRAVADILTRAPGGFSVHPKIQKLLEGRRAMLAPGGKIDWGMGEALAYGTLLRQGYPIRISGQDVKRGTFSHRHAVLFDVKTDEEYAPLAQTAQKGAHLQIYNSLLSEVAVLGFEFGYSLADPHSLVIWEAQFGDFANGAQVIIDQFICSCEAKWSRMS
;
A
#
# COMPACT_ATOMS: atom_id res chain seq x y z
N ASP A 1 -13.56 8.99 5.32
CA ASP A 1 -14.07 8.85 6.71
C ASP A 1 -15.25 7.90 6.78
N ILE A 2 -15.28 7.07 7.81
CA ILE A 2 -16.43 6.22 8.12
C ILE A 2 -17.00 6.66 9.45
N VAL A 3 -18.21 7.22 9.43
CA VAL A 3 -18.94 7.60 10.64
C VAL A 3 -19.93 6.49 10.97
N CYS A 4 -19.80 5.91 12.13
CA CYS A 4 -20.63 4.79 12.55
C CYS A 4 -20.86 4.80 14.07
N TYR A 5 -21.68 3.88 14.55
CA TYR A 5 -21.91 3.63 15.98
C TYR A 5 -21.84 2.13 16.27
N ARG A 6 -21.56 1.77 17.51
CA ARG A 6 -21.67 0.39 17.98
C ARG A 6 -23.09 0.14 18.49
N ARG A 7 -23.78 -0.79 17.86
CA ARG A 7 -25.17 -1.11 18.23
C ARG A 7 -25.29 -1.74 19.63
N TRP A 8 -24.30 -2.53 20.02
CA TRP A 8 -24.33 -3.35 21.24
C TRP A 8 -23.33 -2.91 22.32
N GLY A 9 -22.73 -1.73 22.18
CA GLY A 9 -21.71 -1.25 23.09
C GLY A 9 -20.31 -1.81 22.82
N HIS A 10 -19.44 -1.81 23.84
CA HIS A 10 -18.05 -2.24 23.71
C HIS A 10 -17.92 -3.75 23.47
N ASN A 11 -18.65 -4.56 24.23
CA ASN A 11 -18.71 -6.02 24.11
C ASN A 11 -20.07 -6.51 24.61
N GLU A 12 -20.26 -7.83 24.65
CA GLU A 12 -21.52 -8.48 25.04
C GLU A 12 -21.93 -8.29 26.51
N THR A 13 -21.02 -7.86 27.37
CA THR A 13 -21.29 -7.59 28.79
C THR A 13 -21.45 -6.10 29.09
N ASP A 14 -21.24 -5.24 28.11
CA ASP A 14 -21.39 -3.79 28.25
C ASP A 14 -22.86 -3.37 28.18
N GLU A 15 -23.22 -2.38 28.99
CA GLU A 15 -24.56 -1.76 28.97
C GLU A 15 -24.42 -0.26 28.73
N PRO A 16 -24.37 0.15 27.46
CA PRO A 16 -24.09 1.53 27.11
C PRO A 16 -25.17 2.53 27.53
N THR A 17 -26.38 2.06 27.86
CA THR A 17 -27.46 2.93 28.36
C THR A 17 -27.19 3.50 29.73
N PHE A 18 -26.22 2.95 30.48
CA PHE A 18 -25.80 3.52 31.78
C PHE A 18 -25.25 4.94 31.64
N THR A 19 -24.57 5.23 30.53
CA THR A 19 -23.93 6.55 30.29
C THR A 19 -24.57 7.33 29.14
N GLN A 20 -25.23 6.65 28.19
CA GLN A 20 -25.75 7.24 26.95
C GLN A 20 -27.18 6.76 26.63
N PRO A 21 -28.13 6.91 27.55
CA PRO A 21 -29.49 6.34 27.40
C PRO A 21 -30.24 6.91 26.19
N VAL A 22 -30.18 8.23 25.98
CA VAL A 22 -30.87 8.89 24.85
C VAL A 22 -30.31 8.47 23.51
N MET A 23 -28.96 8.40 23.40
CA MET A 23 -28.30 7.98 22.17
C MET A 23 -28.66 6.53 21.83
N TYR A 24 -28.64 5.64 22.82
CA TYR A 24 -28.94 4.23 22.59
C TYR A 24 -30.42 3.93 22.35
N ASP A 25 -31.32 4.79 22.81
CA ASP A 25 -32.71 4.73 22.35
C ASP A 25 -32.85 5.02 20.86
N ALA A 26 -32.14 6.03 20.36
CA ALA A 26 -32.06 6.31 18.92
C ALA A 26 -31.39 5.17 18.15
N VAL A 27 -30.25 4.65 18.64
CA VAL A 27 -29.50 3.53 18.01
C VAL A 27 -30.36 2.27 17.91
N LYS A 28 -31.11 1.94 18.97
CA LYS A 28 -31.99 0.75 19.01
C LYS A 28 -33.06 0.79 17.91
N ASN A 29 -33.60 1.97 17.64
CA ASN A 29 -34.66 2.18 16.67
C ASN A 29 -34.16 2.51 15.26
N HIS A 30 -32.85 2.73 15.08
CA HIS A 30 -32.26 3.04 13.79
C HIS A 30 -32.27 1.80 12.86
N PRO A 31 -32.72 1.92 11.60
CA PRO A 31 -32.69 0.81 10.65
C PRO A 31 -31.25 0.35 10.36
N THR A 32 -31.10 -0.92 10.00
CA THR A 32 -29.81 -1.47 9.63
C THR A 32 -29.29 -0.89 8.31
N THR A 33 -27.99 -0.94 8.08
CA THR A 33 -27.37 -0.53 6.81
C THR A 33 -27.99 -1.28 5.62
N VAL A 34 -28.25 -2.57 5.78
CA VAL A 34 -28.91 -3.38 4.75
C VAL A 34 -30.29 -2.83 4.42
N THR A 35 -31.10 -2.52 5.44
CA THR A 35 -32.45 -1.96 5.24
C THR A 35 -32.40 -0.61 4.53
N LEU A 36 -31.47 0.28 4.93
CA LEU A 36 -31.31 1.59 4.29
C LEU A 36 -30.85 1.46 2.84
N TYR A 37 -29.92 0.56 2.57
CA TYR A 37 -29.42 0.33 1.21
C TYR A 37 -30.48 -0.28 0.30
N GLU A 38 -31.26 -1.23 0.81
CA GLU A 38 -32.40 -1.80 0.11
C GLU A 38 -33.43 -0.71 -0.30
N GLN A 39 -33.80 0.14 0.65
CA GLN A 39 -34.71 1.26 0.36
C GLN A 39 -34.17 2.18 -0.72
N ARG A 40 -32.87 2.46 -0.70
CA ARG A 40 -32.20 3.27 -1.71
C ARG A 40 -32.24 2.61 -3.08
N LEU A 41 -31.92 1.32 -3.18
CA LEU A 41 -31.96 0.59 -4.45
C LEU A 41 -33.37 0.59 -5.07
N LEU A 42 -34.40 0.39 -4.24
CA LEU A 42 -35.78 0.47 -4.69
C LEU A 42 -36.14 1.88 -5.19
N GLN A 43 -35.68 2.93 -4.51
CA GLN A 43 -35.89 4.32 -4.96
C GLN A 43 -35.14 4.64 -6.27
N GLU A 44 -34.00 4.01 -6.51
CA GLU A 44 -33.23 4.10 -7.76
C GLU A 44 -33.82 3.26 -8.91
N GLY A 45 -34.94 2.54 -8.64
CA GLY A 45 -35.66 1.79 -9.66
C GLY A 45 -35.18 0.35 -9.85
N ILE A 46 -34.36 -0.19 -8.98
CA ILE A 46 -33.98 -1.62 -9.01
C ILE A 46 -35.22 -2.45 -8.61
N PRO A 47 -35.61 -3.49 -9.38
CA PRO A 47 -36.71 -4.33 -9.06
C PRO A 47 -36.60 -5.02 -7.69
N ALA A 48 -37.69 -5.04 -6.91
CA ALA A 48 -37.69 -5.69 -5.59
C ALA A 48 -37.31 -7.17 -5.66
N GLU A 49 -37.65 -7.85 -6.73
CA GLU A 49 -37.29 -9.27 -6.96
C GLU A 49 -35.81 -9.46 -7.09
N GLU A 50 -35.09 -8.52 -7.72
CA GLU A 50 -33.63 -8.56 -7.87
C GLU A 50 -32.94 -8.34 -6.51
N VAL A 51 -33.41 -7.37 -5.73
CA VAL A 51 -32.92 -7.10 -4.37
C VAL A 51 -33.09 -8.34 -3.48
N GLU A 52 -34.28 -8.95 -3.50
CA GLU A 52 -34.54 -10.18 -2.73
C GLU A 52 -33.71 -11.37 -3.21
N ALA A 53 -33.48 -11.51 -4.51
CA ALA A 53 -32.62 -12.55 -5.05
C ALA A 53 -31.17 -12.43 -4.53
N ILE A 54 -30.62 -11.21 -4.47
CA ILE A 54 -29.27 -10.96 -3.90
C ILE A 54 -29.24 -11.30 -2.41
N LYS A 55 -30.26 -10.87 -1.64
CA LYS A 55 -30.36 -11.17 -0.21
C LYS A 55 -30.47 -12.67 0.03
N LYS A 56 -31.29 -13.36 -0.76
CA LYS A 56 -31.45 -14.80 -0.68
C LYS A 56 -30.12 -15.52 -0.96
N LYS A 57 -29.42 -15.15 -2.04
CA LYS A 57 -28.11 -15.73 -2.38
C LYS A 57 -27.11 -15.60 -1.23
N SER A 58 -27.07 -14.44 -0.57
CA SER A 58 -26.19 -14.24 0.59
C SER A 58 -26.60 -15.12 1.78
N ARG A 59 -27.88 -15.19 2.10
CA ARG A 59 -28.39 -16.09 3.17
C ARG A 59 -28.09 -17.55 2.89
N ASP A 60 -28.36 -18.01 1.69
CA ASP A 60 -28.12 -19.38 1.27
C ASP A 60 -26.63 -19.74 1.42
N HIS A 61 -25.72 -18.83 1.02
CA HIS A 61 -24.27 -19.02 1.18
C HIS A 61 -23.86 -19.19 2.65
N PHE A 62 -24.37 -18.37 3.56
CA PHE A 62 -24.06 -18.51 4.98
C PHE A 62 -24.70 -19.77 5.58
N GLU A 63 -25.90 -20.11 5.17
CA GLU A 63 -26.57 -21.34 5.63
C GLU A 63 -25.82 -22.59 5.17
N GLU A 64 -25.38 -22.65 3.92
CA GLU A 64 -24.55 -23.74 3.41
C GLU A 64 -23.20 -23.86 4.17
N ALA A 65 -22.58 -22.73 4.51
CA ALA A 65 -21.36 -22.74 5.31
C ALA A 65 -21.60 -23.25 6.72
N TYR A 66 -22.72 -22.83 7.34
CA TYR A 66 -23.14 -23.29 8.66
C TYR A 66 -23.44 -24.78 8.67
N GLN A 67 -24.18 -25.30 7.70
CA GLN A 67 -24.49 -26.71 7.57
C GLN A 67 -23.24 -27.57 7.37
N ARG A 68 -22.27 -27.10 6.58
CA ARG A 68 -20.98 -27.77 6.43
C ARG A 68 -20.22 -27.83 7.76
N PHE A 69 -20.22 -26.74 8.52
CA PHE A 69 -19.60 -26.71 9.85
C PHE A 69 -20.28 -27.69 10.81
N GLN A 70 -21.62 -27.71 10.89
CA GLN A 70 -22.39 -28.63 11.72
C GLN A 70 -22.15 -30.09 11.35
N GLY A 71 -21.97 -30.38 10.06
CA GLY A 71 -21.66 -31.71 9.56
C GLY A 71 -20.23 -32.21 9.88
N GLY A 72 -19.42 -31.41 10.58
CA GLY A 72 -18.04 -31.79 10.98
C GLY A 72 -17.04 -31.86 9.81
N GLY A 73 -17.42 -31.36 8.63
CA GLY A 73 -16.59 -31.42 7.42
C GLY A 73 -15.62 -30.24 7.21
N VAL A 74 -15.49 -29.33 8.19
CA VAL A 74 -14.62 -28.17 8.08
C VAL A 74 -13.47 -28.26 9.05
N GLU A 75 -12.32 -28.65 8.57
CA GLU A 75 -11.06 -28.51 9.30
C GLU A 75 -10.57 -27.07 9.18
N VAL A 76 -10.60 -26.33 10.30
CA VAL A 76 -10.07 -24.98 10.35
C VAL A 76 -8.55 -25.05 10.48
N GLN A 77 -7.86 -24.90 9.38
CA GLN A 77 -6.40 -24.77 9.38
C GLN A 77 -6.02 -23.31 9.56
N PHE A 78 -5.42 -22.99 10.71
CA PHE A 78 -4.80 -21.70 10.96
C PHE A 78 -3.39 -21.67 10.35
N GLU A 79 -3.29 -21.33 9.09
CA GLU A 79 -2.00 -21.09 8.47
C GLU A 79 -1.77 -19.58 8.31
N THR A 80 -0.71 -19.10 8.93
CA THR A 80 -0.34 -17.68 8.94
C THR A 80 0.34 -17.23 7.65
N LEU A 81 0.93 -18.18 6.90
CA LEU A 81 1.68 -17.95 5.66
C LEU A 81 1.00 -18.64 4.47
N LYS A 82 -0.26 -18.26 4.19
CA LYS A 82 -1.03 -18.73 3.01
C LYS A 82 -1.10 -17.68 1.90
N GLY A 83 -1.56 -18.14 0.74
CA GLY A 83 -1.77 -17.26 -0.43
C GLY A 83 -0.44 -16.71 -0.94
N LYS A 84 -0.33 -15.39 -1.04
CA LYS A 84 0.90 -14.73 -1.50
C LYS A 84 2.10 -14.93 -0.57
N TRP A 85 1.88 -15.30 0.69
CA TRP A 85 2.94 -15.59 1.66
C TRP A 85 3.48 -17.02 1.58
N THR A 86 2.91 -17.86 0.74
CA THR A 86 3.38 -19.26 0.58
C THR A 86 4.83 -19.30 0.11
N GLY A 87 5.68 -19.98 0.85
CA GLY A 87 7.12 -20.11 0.54
C GLY A 87 8.01 -19.07 1.26
N PHE A 88 7.45 -18.07 1.91
CA PHE A 88 8.23 -17.19 2.77
C PHE A 88 8.60 -17.90 4.07
N THR A 89 9.82 -17.65 4.56
CA THR A 89 10.33 -18.24 5.81
C THR A 89 10.87 -17.13 6.71
N ARG A 90 10.79 -17.34 8.04
CA ARG A 90 11.31 -16.42 9.05
C ARG A 90 12.83 -16.36 9.10
N ILE A 91 13.48 -17.42 8.66
CA ILE A 91 14.94 -17.56 8.74
C ILE A 91 15.46 -17.75 7.33
N ASN A 92 16.34 -16.87 6.92
CA ASN A 92 17.14 -17.09 5.72
C ASN A 92 18.45 -17.76 6.14
N PRO A 93 18.70 -19.01 5.75
CA PRO A 93 19.90 -19.73 6.16
C PRO A 93 21.20 -19.22 5.51
N SER A 94 21.10 -18.35 4.51
CA SER A 94 22.25 -17.79 3.80
C SER A 94 22.04 -16.32 3.50
N GLU A 95 23.12 -15.55 3.49
CA GLU A 95 23.07 -14.17 3.00
C GLU A 95 22.77 -14.16 1.49
N PRO A 96 21.77 -13.39 1.04
CA PRO A 96 21.47 -13.29 -0.38
C PRO A 96 22.57 -12.52 -1.12
N VAL A 97 22.85 -12.91 -2.35
CA VAL A 97 23.70 -12.13 -3.24
C VAL A 97 22.89 -10.92 -3.73
N THR A 98 23.28 -9.72 -3.31
CA THR A 98 22.61 -8.46 -3.65
C THR A 98 23.31 -7.69 -4.78
N ALA A 99 24.46 -8.19 -5.24
CA ALA A 99 25.19 -7.57 -6.35
C ALA A 99 24.40 -7.66 -7.66
N VAL A 100 24.44 -6.57 -8.43
CA VAL A 100 23.82 -6.49 -9.77
C VAL A 100 24.93 -6.28 -10.81
N ALA A 101 24.81 -6.92 -11.96
CA ALA A 101 25.76 -6.78 -13.06
C ALA A 101 25.82 -5.33 -13.56
N GLU A 102 27.00 -4.90 -13.97
CA GLU A 102 27.24 -3.51 -14.38
C GLU A 102 26.44 -3.11 -15.62
N ASP A 103 26.23 -4.00 -16.56
CA ASP A 103 25.41 -3.79 -17.75
C ASP A 103 23.94 -3.53 -17.41
N GLU A 104 23.39 -4.23 -16.42
CA GLU A 104 22.06 -3.97 -15.91
C GLU A 104 21.97 -2.59 -15.23
N LEU A 105 22.94 -2.21 -14.42
CA LEU A 105 22.99 -0.88 -13.81
C LEU A 105 23.06 0.22 -14.89
N ARG A 106 23.85 0.03 -15.94
CA ARG A 106 23.94 0.96 -17.06
C ARG A 106 22.63 1.05 -17.83
N ALA A 107 21.96 -0.07 -18.08
CA ALA A 107 20.67 -0.10 -18.76
C ALA A 107 19.59 0.67 -17.95
N VAL A 108 19.57 0.49 -16.64
CA VAL A 108 18.67 1.25 -15.76
C VAL A 108 19.01 2.74 -15.81
N ALA A 109 20.27 3.12 -15.65
CA ALA A 109 20.70 4.51 -15.66
C ALA A 109 20.38 5.23 -16.98
N ASP A 110 20.52 4.54 -18.09
CA ASP A 110 20.12 5.06 -19.41
C ASP A 110 18.65 5.45 -19.46
N ILE A 111 17.75 4.64 -18.88
CA ILE A 111 16.34 4.94 -18.79
C ILE A 111 16.08 6.11 -17.83
N LEU A 112 16.67 6.06 -16.63
CA LEU A 112 16.47 7.06 -15.58
C LEU A 112 16.91 8.47 -16.00
N THR A 113 17.82 8.60 -16.92
CA THR A 113 18.41 9.88 -17.33
C THR A 113 17.83 10.44 -18.63
N ARG A 114 16.73 9.84 -19.15
CA ARG A 114 16.06 10.28 -20.38
C ARG A 114 14.64 10.77 -20.10
N ALA A 115 14.26 11.80 -20.78
CA ALA A 115 12.87 12.24 -20.89
C ALA A 115 12.33 11.88 -22.28
N PRO A 116 11.00 11.69 -22.45
CA PRO A 116 10.41 11.40 -23.76
C PRO A 116 10.54 12.58 -24.74
N GLY A 117 10.45 12.28 -26.03
CA GLY A 117 10.48 13.33 -27.05
C GLY A 117 9.33 14.32 -26.87
N GLY A 118 9.64 15.62 -26.96
CA GLY A 118 8.66 16.70 -26.79
C GLY A 118 8.44 17.14 -25.34
N PHE A 119 8.93 16.41 -24.34
CA PHE A 119 8.82 16.75 -22.94
C PHE A 119 9.80 17.86 -22.53
N SER A 120 9.30 18.93 -21.97
CA SER A 120 10.07 20.14 -21.61
C SER A 120 10.58 20.03 -20.18
N VAL A 121 11.78 19.47 -19.99
CA VAL A 121 12.40 19.31 -18.68
C VAL A 121 12.87 20.66 -18.11
N HIS A 122 12.66 20.91 -16.82
CA HIS A 122 13.21 22.09 -16.16
C HIS A 122 14.73 22.13 -16.27
N PRO A 123 15.40 23.28 -16.61
CA PRO A 123 16.84 23.34 -16.87
C PRO A 123 17.74 22.81 -15.75
N LYS A 124 17.37 23.02 -14.48
CA LYS A 124 18.12 22.46 -13.34
C LYS A 124 18.00 20.95 -13.25
N ILE A 125 16.83 20.39 -13.59
CA ILE A 125 16.61 18.94 -13.62
C ILE A 125 17.36 18.34 -14.79
N GLN A 126 17.39 18.98 -15.94
CA GLN A 126 18.20 18.55 -17.08
C GLN A 126 19.68 18.38 -16.69
N LYS A 127 20.25 19.35 -15.99
CA LYS A 127 21.63 19.27 -15.47
C LYS A 127 21.82 18.12 -14.46
N LEU A 128 20.81 17.87 -13.61
CA LEU A 128 20.84 16.75 -12.66
C LEU A 128 20.87 15.40 -13.41
N LEU A 129 20.04 15.24 -14.44
CA LEU A 129 20.02 14.02 -15.27
C LEU A 129 21.35 13.81 -16.01
N GLU A 130 21.95 14.87 -16.54
CA GLU A 130 23.29 14.82 -17.14
C GLU A 130 24.36 14.43 -16.11
N GLY A 131 24.31 15.00 -14.90
CA GLY A 131 25.17 14.63 -13.78
C GLY A 131 25.06 13.17 -13.41
N ARG A 132 23.84 12.64 -13.32
CA ARG A 132 23.57 11.22 -13.04
C ARG A 132 24.17 10.31 -14.11
N ARG A 133 24.05 10.68 -15.37
CA ARG A 133 24.67 9.95 -16.47
C ARG A 133 26.20 9.90 -16.35
N ALA A 134 26.82 11.00 -15.93
CA ALA A 134 28.26 11.09 -15.69
C ALA A 134 28.75 10.23 -14.52
N MET A 135 27.89 9.95 -13.52
CA MET A 135 28.24 9.10 -12.38
C MET A 135 28.63 7.67 -12.78
N LEU A 136 28.13 7.17 -13.91
CA LEU A 136 28.44 5.83 -14.43
C LEU A 136 29.61 5.81 -15.42
N ALA A 137 30.25 6.95 -15.68
CA ALA A 137 31.47 6.99 -16.46
C ALA A 137 32.64 6.37 -15.67
N PRO A 138 33.74 5.90 -16.33
CA PRO A 138 34.92 5.41 -15.63
C PRO A 138 35.44 6.43 -14.62
N GLY A 139 35.57 6.02 -13.36
CA GLY A 139 36.00 6.90 -12.24
C GLY A 139 34.90 7.79 -11.66
N GLY A 140 33.66 7.71 -12.16
CA GLY A 140 32.50 8.39 -11.59
C GLY A 140 32.18 7.92 -10.18
N LYS A 141 31.50 8.76 -9.41
CA LYS A 141 31.03 8.44 -8.04
C LYS A 141 29.52 8.53 -8.01
N ILE A 142 28.87 7.47 -7.56
CA ILE A 142 27.43 7.38 -7.40
C ILE A 142 27.06 8.05 -6.09
N ASP A 143 26.15 9.02 -6.12
CA ASP A 143 25.54 9.60 -4.92
C ASP A 143 24.37 8.74 -4.41
N TRP A 144 23.86 9.07 -3.22
CA TRP A 144 22.74 8.35 -2.60
C TRP A 144 21.47 8.36 -3.45
N GLY A 145 21.13 9.49 -4.08
CA GLY A 145 19.94 9.61 -4.92
C GLY A 145 20.01 8.73 -6.16
N MET A 146 21.19 8.64 -6.78
CA MET A 146 21.40 7.75 -7.92
C MET A 146 21.47 6.27 -7.48
N GLY A 147 22.11 5.98 -6.33
CA GLY A 147 22.17 4.63 -5.75
C GLY A 147 20.77 4.09 -5.46
N GLU A 148 19.92 4.89 -4.83
CA GLU A 148 18.52 4.58 -4.59
C GLU A 148 17.76 4.28 -5.91
N ALA A 149 17.89 5.16 -6.89
CA ALA A 149 17.20 5.00 -8.17
C ALA A 149 17.64 3.75 -8.94
N LEU A 150 18.95 3.41 -8.88
CA LEU A 150 19.48 2.16 -9.47
C LEU A 150 18.94 0.92 -8.76
N ALA A 151 18.86 0.95 -7.42
CA ALA A 151 18.32 -0.16 -6.65
C ALA A 151 16.83 -0.40 -7.00
N TYR A 152 16.03 0.65 -7.04
CA TYR A 152 14.63 0.53 -7.44
C TYR A 152 14.46 0.08 -8.90
N GLY A 153 15.24 0.64 -9.81
CA GLY A 153 15.18 0.27 -11.23
C GLY A 153 15.54 -1.19 -11.47
N THR A 154 16.55 -1.70 -10.78
CA THR A 154 16.93 -3.13 -10.91
C THR A 154 15.89 -4.07 -10.31
N LEU A 155 15.25 -3.73 -9.17
CA LEU A 155 14.15 -4.49 -8.60
C LEU A 155 12.94 -4.53 -9.55
N LEU A 156 12.55 -3.40 -10.13
CA LEU A 156 11.47 -3.33 -11.12
C LEU A 156 11.76 -4.21 -12.36
N ARG A 157 13.01 -4.24 -12.83
CA ARG A 157 13.42 -5.13 -13.95
C ARG A 157 13.36 -6.60 -13.56
N GLN A 158 13.64 -6.92 -12.31
CA GLN A 158 13.54 -8.30 -11.80
C GLN A 158 12.10 -8.77 -11.58
N GLY A 159 11.13 -7.85 -11.60
CA GLY A 159 9.72 -8.18 -11.47
C GLY A 159 9.15 -7.86 -10.08
N TYR A 160 9.87 -7.11 -9.25
CA TYR A 160 9.36 -6.68 -7.94
C TYR A 160 8.65 -5.35 -8.05
N PRO A 161 7.35 -5.28 -7.74
CA PRO A 161 6.63 -4.02 -7.65
C PRO A 161 7.20 -3.15 -6.53
N ILE A 162 7.14 -1.84 -6.73
CA ILE A 162 7.60 -0.87 -5.72
C ILE A 162 6.51 0.13 -5.43
N ARG A 163 6.24 0.33 -4.15
CA ARG A 163 5.33 1.34 -3.64
C ARG A 163 6.05 2.26 -2.67
N ILE A 164 6.02 3.56 -2.97
CA ILE A 164 6.64 4.61 -2.14
C ILE A 164 5.58 5.64 -1.79
N SER A 165 5.40 5.95 -0.52
CA SER A 165 4.51 7.00 -0.07
C SER A 165 5.13 7.86 1.02
N GLY A 166 4.68 9.10 1.14
CA GLY A 166 5.14 10.08 2.10
C GLY A 166 5.01 11.48 1.56
N GLN A 167 5.44 12.47 2.32
CA GLN A 167 5.43 13.86 1.88
C GLN A 167 6.60 14.11 0.91
N ASP A 168 6.33 14.75 -0.23
CA ASP A 168 7.32 15.10 -1.26
C ASP A 168 8.13 13.93 -1.85
N VAL A 169 7.70 12.67 -1.72
CA VAL A 169 8.48 11.50 -2.14
C VAL A 169 8.74 11.44 -3.64
N LYS A 170 7.88 12.04 -4.48
CA LYS A 170 8.11 12.12 -5.93
C LYS A 170 9.42 12.86 -6.27
N ARG A 171 9.71 13.92 -5.53
CA ARG A 171 10.93 14.73 -5.66
C ARG A 171 12.03 14.28 -4.69
N GLY A 172 11.63 13.83 -3.50
CA GLY A 172 12.44 13.72 -2.30
C GLY A 172 12.54 15.06 -1.58
N THR A 173 12.41 15.05 -0.22
CA THR A 173 12.43 16.27 0.60
C THR A 173 13.64 17.16 0.32
N PHE A 174 14.78 16.58 0.08
CA PHE A 174 16.05 17.28 -0.21
C PHE A 174 16.33 17.45 -1.71
N SER A 175 15.34 17.33 -2.58
CA SER A 175 15.52 17.35 -4.04
C SER A 175 16.56 16.35 -4.55
N HIS A 176 16.64 15.19 -3.91
CA HIS A 176 17.63 14.15 -4.21
C HIS A 176 17.10 13.07 -5.14
N ARG A 177 15.78 12.83 -5.14
CA ARG A 177 15.18 11.70 -5.87
C ARG A 177 14.74 12.05 -7.29
N HIS A 178 13.82 12.96 -7.48
CA HIS A 178 13.21 13.28 -8.76
C HIS A 178 12.78 12.04 -9.55
N ALA A 179 12.03 11.16 -8.89
CA ALA A 179 11.49 9.94 -9.51
C ALA A 179 10.35 10.24 -10.51
N VAL A 180 9.73 11.41 -10.37
CA VAL A 180 8.73 11.94 -11.29
C VAL A 180 9.21 13.31 -11.79
N LEU A 181 9.23 13.47 -13.10
CA LEU A 181 9.52 14.73 -13.79
C LEU A 181 8.20 15.41 -14.17
N PHE A 182 8.21 16.73 -14.21
CA PHE A 182 7.06 17.55 -14.61
C PHE A 182 7.45 18.35 -15.85
N ASP A 183 6.61 18.33 -16.88
CA ASP A 183 6.78 19.17 -18.06
C ASP A 183 6.51 20.62 -17.69
N VAL A 184 7.47 21.52 -17.93
CA VAL A 184 7.35 22.93 -17.52
C VAL A 184 6.34 23.73 -18.34
N LYS A 185 5.75 23.14 -19.41
CA LYS A 185 4.75 23.81 -20.26
C LYS A 185 3.34 23.25 -20.06
N THR A 186 3.25 21.94 -19.78
CA THR A 186 1.95 21.23 -19.75
C THR A 186 1.60 20.69 -18.37
N ASP A 187 2.57 20.69 -17.43
CA ASP A 187 2.47 20.08 -16.09
C ASP A 187 2.25 18.55 -16.14
N GLU A 188 2.51 17.93 -17.29
CA GLU A 188 2.41 16.47 -17.45
C GLU A 188 3.47 15.76 -16.62
N GLU A 189 3.08 14.69 -15.93
CA GLU A 189 3.98 13.86 -15.13
C GLU A 189 4.62 12.75 -15.99
N TYR A 190 5.92 12.57 -15.82
CA TYR A 190 6.65 11.46 -16.39
C TYR A 190 7.54 10.80 -15.35
N ALA A 191 7.39 9.49 -15.14
CA ALA A 191 8.19 8.72 -14.21
C ALA A 191 9.21 7.84 -14.97
N PRO A 192 10.48 8.29 -15.15
CA PRO A 192 11.51 7.49 -15.81
C PRO A 192 11.70 6.12 -15.14
N LEU A 193 11.65 6.07 -13.82
CA LEU A 193 11.80 4.84 -13.04
C LEU A 193 10.73 3.80 -13.40
N ALA A 194 9.49 4.21 -13.66
CA ALA A 194 8.43 3.30 -14.08
C ALA A 194 8.73 2.59 -15.41
N GLN A 195 9.54 3.23 -16.27
CA GLN A 195 9.91 2.66 -17.58
C GLN A 195 10.93 1.51 -17.45
N THR A 196 11.51 1.32 -16.27
CA THR A 196 12.39 0.17 -16.01
C THR A 196 11.62 -1.10 -15.72
N ALA A 197 10.32 -1.02 -15.42
CA ALA A 197 9.51 -2.13 -14.97
C ALA A 197 9.38 -3.23 -16.05
N GLN A 198 9.56 -4.47 -15.62
CA GLN A 198 9.44 -5.69 -16.45
C GLN A 198 8.65 -6.76 -15.67
N LYS A 199 8.30 -7.85 -16.35
CA LYS A 199 7.68 -9.04 -15.74
C LYS A 199 6.43 -8.74 -14.90
N GLY A 200 5.66 -7.71 -15.27
CA GLY A 200 4.45 -7.32 -14.54
C GLY A 200 4.69 -6.44 -13.30
N ALA A 201 5.94 -6.07 -12.98
CA ALA A 201 6.21 -5.10 -11.95
C ALA A 201 5.67 -3.71 -12.32
N HIS A 202 5.40 -2.91 -11.32
CA HIS A 202 4.94 -1.53 -11.47
C HIS A 202 5.49 -0.64 -10.36
N LEU A 203 5.60 0.65 -10.65
CA LEU A 203 5.95 1.67 -9.67
C LEU A 203 4.69 2.42 -9.24
N GLN A 204 4.48 2.49 -7.94
CA GLN A 204 3.52 3.38 -7.30
C GLN A 204 4.29 4.39 -6.44
N ILE A 205 4.14 5.68 -6.71
CA ILE A 205 4.80 6.72 -5.94
C ILE A 205 3.84 7.88 -5.69
N TYR A 206 3.57 8.16 -4.41
CA TYR A 206 2.52 9.10 -4.01
C TYR A 206 3.01 10.11 -2.99
N ASN A 207 2.85 11.40 -3.30
CA ASN A 207 2.92 12.44 -2.30
C ASN A 207 1.66 12.35 -1.43
N SER A 208 1.80 11.82 -0.21
CA SER A 208 0.70 11.66 0.72
C SER A 208 0.39 12.99 1.43
N LEU A 209 -0.90 13.27 1.59
CA LEU A 209 -1.42 14.38 2.42
C LEU A 209 -1.85 13.91 3.82
N LEU A 210 -1.70 12.61 4.10
CA LEU A 210 -2.09 12.03 5.38
C LEU A 210 -1.03 12.30 6.46
N SER A 211 -1.45 12.25 7.72
CA SER A 211 -0.52 12.26 8.85
C SER A 211 0.36 10.99 8.84
N GLU A 212 1.48 11.05 9.52
CA GLU A 212 2.47 9.97 9.59
C GLU A 212 1.84 8.66 10.09
N VAL A 213 1.00 8.72 11.13
CA VAL A 213 0.30 7.55 11.66
C VAL A 213 -0.63 6.93 10.64
N ALA A 214 -1.31 7.73 9.84
CA ALA A 214 -2.27 7.25 8.86
C ALA A 214 -1.55 6.63 7.65
N VAL A 215 -0.54 7.31 7.10
CA VAL A 215 0.19 6.79 5.94
C VAL A 215 0.99 5.54 6.27
N LEU A 216 1.72 5.52 7.40
CA LEU A 216 2.48 4.34 7.81
C LEU A 216 1.55 3.16 8.14
N GLY A 217 0.42 3.42 8.80
CA GLY A 217 -0.59 2.39 9.07
C GLY A 217 -1.17 1.77 7.80
N PHE A 218 -1.39 2.58 6.76
CA PHE A 218 -1.81 2.09 5.46
C PHE A 218 -0.72 1.23 4.80
N GLU A 219 0.52 1.72 4.75
CA GLU A 219 1.63 1.01 4.11
C GLU A 219 1.97 -0.31 4.84
N PHE A 220 1.85 -0.34 6.15
CA PHE A 220 1.94 -1.58 6.92
C PHE A 220 0.88 -2.60 6.45
N GLY A 221 -0.40 -2.18 6.36
CA GLY A 221 -1.46 -3.05 5.86
C GLY A 221 -1.24 -3.52 4.42
N TYR A 222 -0.68 -2.65 3.57
CA TYR A 222 -0.32 -2.99 2.19
C TYR A 222 0.78 -4.07 2.15
N SER A 223 1.84 -3.93 2.95
CA SER A 223 2.93 -4.92 3.02
C SER A 223 2.44 -6.30 3.47
N LEU A 224 1.49 -6.36 4.39
CA LEU A 224 0.86 -7.62 4.81
C LEU A 224 0.08 -8.30 3.67
N ALA A 225 -0.55 -7.51 2.81
CA ALA A 225 -1.36 -8.01 1.70
C ALA A 225 -0.52 -8.45 0.49
N ASP A 226 0.67 -7.86 0.30
CA ASP A 226 1.55 -8.15 -0.85
C ASP A 226 3.03 -8.23 -0.47
N PRO A 227 3.50 -9.41 -0.04
CA PRO A 227 4.89 -9.62 0.38
C PRO A 227 5.90 -9.59 -0.76
N HIS A 228 5.45 -9.56 -2.01
CA HIS A 228 6.32 -9.48 -3.19
C HIS A 228 6.66 -8.04 -3.58
N SER A 229 5.98 -7.06 -2.98
CA SER A 229 6.22 -5.64 -3.24
C SER A 229 7.21 -5.06 -2.23
N LEU A 230 8.13 -4.23 -2.70
CA LEU A 230 8.90 -3.35 -1.82
C LEU A 230 8.01 -2.15 -1.45
N VAL A 231 7.58 -2.10 -0.20
CA VAL A 231 6.72 -1.03 0.33
C VAL A 231 7.56 -0.10 1.19
N ILE A 232 7.52 1.19 0.87
CA ILE A 232 8.33 2.21 1.52
C ILE A 232 7.44 3.36 1.98
N TRP A 233 7.50 3.68 3.26
CA TRP A 233 7.08 4.97 3.77
C TRP A 233 8.29 5.82 4.09
N GLU A 234 8.30 7.07 3.62
CA GLU A 234 9.34 8.05 3.93
C GLU A 234 8.76 9.20 4.74
N ALA A 235 9.21 9.37 5.96
CA ALA A 235 8.93 10.59 6.73
C ALA A 235 9.63 11.78 6.05
N GLN A 236 9.00 12.95 6.03
CA GLN A 236 9.61 14.14 5.42
C GLN A 236 10.95 14.52 6.09
N PHE A 237 10.99 14.40 7.43
CA PHE A 237 12.22 14.41 8.24
C PHE A 237 12.11 13.28 9.25
N GLY A 238 13.23 12.71 9.67
CA GLY A 238 13.29 11.65 10.67
C GLY A 238 12.57 12.02 11.98
N ASP A 239 12.57 13.30 12.35
CA ASP A 239 11.87 13.85 13.52
C ASP A 239 10.37 13.55 13.50
N PHE A 240 9.76 13.46 12.33
CA PHE A 240 8.32 13.21 12.20
C PHE A 240 7.94 11.73 12.32
N ALA A 241 8.89 10.81 12.35
CA ALA A 241 8.63 9.40 12.59
C ALA A 241 7.98 9.16 13.97
N ASN A 242 8.22 10.04 14.94
CA ASN A 242 7.58 9.98 16.25
C ASN A 242 6.04 10.11 16.18
N GLY A 243 5.50 10.83 15.19
CA GLY A 243 4.05 10.89 14.93
C GLY A 243 3.44 9.56 14.51
N ALA A 244 4.27 8.62 14.04
CA ALA A 244 3.86 7.27 13.66
C ALA A 244 4.34 6.19 14.65
N GLN A 245 4.94 6.56 15.79
CA GLN A 245 5.55 5.63 16.73
C GLN A 245 4.61 4.52 17.18
N VAL A 246 3.32 4.82 17.35
CA VAL A 246 2.33 3.81 17.72
C VAL A 246 2.19 2.71 16.67
N ILE A 247 2.32 3.03 15.39
CA ILE A 247 2.30 2.03 14.31
C ILE A 247 3.59 1.21 14.34
N ILE A 248 4.74 1.85 14.55
CA ILE A 248 6.01 1.15 14.66
C ILE A 248 5.97 0.13 15.79
N ASP A 249 5.62 0.56 17.01
CA ASP A 249 5.69 -0.29 18.21
C ASP A 249 4.60 -1.36 18.24
N GLN A 250 3.34 -0.99 17.94
CA GLN A 250 2.20 -1.86 18.13
C GLN A 250 1.91 -2.77 16.94
N PHE A 251 2.38 -2.42 15.76
CA PHE A 251 2.12 -3.16 14.53
C PHE A 251 3.41 -3.69 13.90
N ILE A 252 4.34 -2.86 13.48
CA ILE A 252 5.53 -3.32 12.74
C ILE A 252 6.41 -4.21 13.64
N CYS A 253 6.88 -3.69 14.77
CA CYS A 253 7.78 -4.43 15.67
C CYS A 253 7.11 -5.61 16.39
N SER A 254 5.80 -5.54 16.60
CA SER A 254 5.07 -6.58 17.37
C SER A 254 4.29 -7.55 16.49
N CYS A 255 4.21 -7.32 15.18
CA CYS A 255 3.35 -8.04 14.25
C CYS A 255 3.58 -9.55 14.31
N GLU A 256 4.83 -9.96 14.29
CA GLU A 256 5.19 -11.38 14.31
C GLU A 256 4.82 -12.04 15.64
N ALA A 257 5.11 -11.38 16.76
CA ALA A 257 4.81 -11.92 18.09
C ALA A 257 3.31 -11.97 18.39
N LYS A 258 2.55 -10.94 17.98
CA LYS A 258 1.11 -10.84 18.28
C LYS A 258 0.25 -11.67 17.33
N TRP A 259 0.56 -11.66 16.03
CA TRP A 259 -0.34 -12.20 15.01
C TRP A 259 0.33 -13.21 14.08
N SER A 260 1.58 -13.58 14.34
CA SER A 260 2.38 -14.46 13.47
C SER A 260 2.38 -13.95 12.01
N ARG A 261 2.45 -12.65 11.81
CA ARG A 261 2.52 -11.98 10.51
C ARG A 261 3.90 -11.35 10.34
N MET A 262 4.45 -11.43 9.14
CA MET A 262 5.64 -10.67 8.75
C MET A 262 5.21 -9.45 7.93
N SER A 263 6.00 -8.38 7.96
CA SER A 263 5.77 -7.15 7.20
C SER A 263 7.09 -6.64 6.62
#